data_d3cc7e36a62106288f8849ed7064cf32
#
_entry.id   d3cc7e36a62106288f8849ed7064cf32
#
_cell.length_a   1.000
_cell.length_b   1.000
_cell.length_c   1.000
_cell.angle_alpha   90.00
_cell.angle_beta   90.00
_cell.angle_gamma   90.00
#
_symmetry.space_group_name_H-M   'P 1'
#
loop_
_entity.id
_entity.type
_entity.pdbx_description
1 polymer ?
#
loop_
_entity_poly.entity_id
_entity_poly.type
_entity_poly.pdbx_seq_one_letter_code
_entity_poly.pdbx_strand_id
1 'polypeptide(L)'
;MADYTNYTKQEMQAYAIAKNIQENQIVIVGTGLPLIGASLAKRVVCPSCHPIVESGLMDCDPVEVPRSVGDLRFMAHCAVQWPNIRFVGFEANEWLHGEERLIAFIGGAQIDPYGNVNSTCIGDYNNPKTRFTGSGGANGIATYCNTVIMMQHQKRRFMDKIDYVTSPGWMDG
;
A
#
# COMPACT_ATOMS: atom_id res chain seq x y z
N MET A 1 -10.70 32.23 7.53
CA MET A 1 -9.84 31.70 6.47
C MET A 1 -9.21 30.42 7.02
N ALA A 2 -9.26 29.33 6.29
CA ALA A 2 -8.61 28.10 6.75
C ALA A 2 -7.11 28.32 6.81
N ASP A 3 -6.46 27.85 7.88
CA ASP A 3 -5.01 27.89 8.01
C ASP A 3 -4.43 26.64 7.33
N TYR A 4 -3.96 26.80 6.10
CA TYR A 4 -3.39 25.73 5.28
C TYR A 4 -1.99 25.28 5.75
N THR A 5 -1.44 25.91 6.78
CA THR A 5 -0.13 25.54 7.34
C THR A 5 -0.26 24.65 8.57
N ASN A 6 -1.46 24.53 9.11
CA ASN A 6 -1.74 23.72 10.30
C ASN A 6 -2.16 22.30 9.92
N TYR A 7 -1.18 21.42 9.66
CA TYR A 7 -1.38 20.02 9.35
C TYR A 7 -0.41 19.12 10.11
N THR A 8 -0.83 17.89 10.35
CA THR A 8 0.00 16.83 10.95
C THR A 8 0.85 16.14 9.90
N LYS A 9 1.90 15.41 10.34
CA LYS A 9 2.70 14.56 9.44
C LYS A 9 1.86 13.49 8.74
N GLN A 10 0.88 12.93 9.43
CA GLN A 10 -0.03 11.92 8.89
C GLN A 10 -0.93 12.49 7.80
N GLU A 11 -1.48 13.67 8.00
CA GLU A 11 -2.28 14.37 6.98
C GLU A 11 -1.45 14.68 5.74
N MET A 12 -0.21 15.15 5.91
CA MET A 12 0.70 15.37 4.80
C MET A 12 1.02 14.07 4.05
N GLN A 13 1.25 12.97 4.77
CA GLN A 13 1.48 11.67 4.13
C GLN A 13 0.24 11.18 3.38
N ALA A 14 -0.95 11.31 3.96
CA ALA A 14 -2.20 10.94 3.27
C ALA A 14 -2.40 11.78 1.99
N TYR A 15 -2.11 13.07 2.04
CA TYR A 15 -2.13 13.93 0.87
C TYR A 15 -1.09 13.52 -0.19
N ALA A 16 0.13 13.20 0.23
CA ALA A 16 1.18 12.72 -0.67
C ALA A 16 0.77 11.42 -1.38
N ILE A 17 0.12 10.48 -0.66
CA ILE A 17 -0.46 9.27 -1.27
C ILE A 17 -1.48 9.67 -2.34
N ALA A 18 -2.45 10.50 -1.97
CA ALA A 18 -3.52 10.91 -2.87
C ALA A 18 -2.98 11.58 -4.15
N LYS A 19 -1.92 12.37 -4.04
CA LYS A 19 -1.27 13.04 -5.18
C LYS A 19 -0.48 12.10 -6.10
N ASN A 20 -0.13 10.92 -5.64
CA ASN A 20 0.55 9.89 -6.46
C ASN A 20 -0.45 9.00 -7.22
N ILE A 21 -1.75 9.15 -6.97
CA ILE A 21 -2.81 8.39 -7.65
C ILE A 21 -3.29 9.18 -8.87
N GLN A 22 -3.36 8.50 -10.00
CA GLN A 22 -3.80 9.08 -11.27
C GLN A 22 -5.22 8.61 -11.65
N GLU A 23 -5.80 9.28 -12.64
CA GLU A 23 -7.12 8.95 -13.14
C GLU A 23 -7.19 7.51 -13.68
N ASN A 24 -8.27 6.83 -13.38
CA ASN A 24 -8.56 5.45 -13.80
C ASN A 24 -7.54 4.40 -13.31
N GLN A 25 -6.69 4.75 -12.34
CA GLN A 25 -5.82 3.75 -11.71
C GLN A 25 -6.59 2.85 -10.75
N ILE A 26 -6.22 1.59 -10.72
CA ILE A 26 -6.57 0.65 -9.68
C ILE A 26 -5.52 0.80 -8.56
N VAL A 27 -6.01 1.08 -7.36
CA VAL A 27 -5.15 1.43 -6.22
C VAL A 27 -5.24 0.35 -5.17
N ILE A 28 -4.21 -0.47 -5.05
CA ILE A 28 -4.15 -1.51 -4.03
C ILE A 28 -3.75 -0.88 -2.70
N VAL A 29 -4.61 -1.00 -1.70
CA VAL A 29 -4.40 -0.38 -0.40
C VAL A 29 -4.52 -1.39 0.74
N GLY A 30 -3.54 -1.35 1.64
CA GLY A 30 -3.66 -1.91 2.97
C GLY A 30 -4.40 -0.97 3.92
N THR A 31 -4.71 -1.46 5.12
CA THR A 31 -5.29 -0.64 6.19
C THR A 31 -4.32 0.44 6.69
N GLY A 32 -4.87 1.42 7.37
CA GLY A 32 -4.11 2.53 7.92
C GLY A 32 -3.94 3.68 6.95
N LEU A 33 -2.77 4.26 6.91
CA LEU A 33 -2.50 5.49 6.17
C LEU A 33 -2.69 5.35 4.65
N PRO A 34 -2.33 4.22 3.99
CA PRO A 34 -2.63 4.01 2.58
C PRO A 34 -4.11 4.13 2.25
N LEU A 35 -4.96 3.53 3.08
CA LEU A 35 -6.41 3.60 2.91
C LEU A 35 -6.95 5.03 3.04
N ILE A 36 -6.45 5.78 4.02
CA ILE A 36 -6.83 7.19 4.21
C ILE A 36 -6.45 8.02 2.98
N GLY A 37 -5.25 7.83 2.47
CA GLY A 37 -4.77 8.51 1.27
C GLY A 37 -5.57 8.17 0.02
N ALA A 38 -5.88 6.89 -0.19
CA ALA A 38 -6.72 6.46 -1.31
C ALA A 38 -8.17 6.95 -1.19
N SER A 39 -8.73 6.97 0.02
CA SER A 39 -10.05 7.56 0.27
C SER A 39 -10.06 9.07 0.01
N LEU A 40 -9.00 9.77 0.37
CA LEU A 40 -8.84 11.19 0.03
C LEU A 40 -8.73 11.39 -1.49
N ALA A 41 -7.95 10.54 -2.18
CA ALA A 41 -7.87 10.57 -3.64
C ALA A 41 -9.26 10.39 -4.27
N LYS A 42 -9.95 9.32 -3.92
CA LYS A 42 -11.28 8.98 -4.47
C LYS A 42 -12.29 10.11 -4.27
N ARG A 43 -12.28 10.78 -3.13
CA ARG A 43 -13.27 11.82 -2.78
C ARG A 43 -12.93 13.20 -3.33
N VAL A 44 -11.66 13.54 -3.48
CA VAL A 44 -11.24 14.94 -3.70
C VAL A 44 -10.26 15.10 -4.85
N VAL A 45 -9.23 14.27 -4.91
CA VAL A 45 -8.11 14.49 -5.84
C VAL A 45 -8.32 13.79 -7.18
N CYS A 46 -8.79 12.55 -7.13
CA CYS A 46 -8.92 11.69 -8.31
C CYS A 46 -10.17 10.78 -8.17
N PRO A 47 -11.38 11.29 -8.40
CA PRO A 47 -12.63 10.53 -8.23
C PRO A 47 -12.75 9.32 -9.16
N SER A 48 -12.02 9.28 -10.27
CA SER A 48 -12.01 8.16 -11.21
C SER A 48 -11.09 7.01 -10.82
N CYS A 49 -10.30 7.12 -9.74
CA CYS A 49 -9.48 6.01 -9.27
C CYS A 49 -10.34 4.91 -8.61
N HIS A 50 -9.82 3.68 -8.61
CA HIS A 50 -10.53 2.49 -8.13
C HIS A 50 -9.76 1.83 -6.97
N PRO A 51 -9.96 2.25 -5.71
CA PRO A 51 -9.35 1.60 -4.57
C PRO A 51 -9.83 0.15 -4.43
N ILE A 52 -8.88 -0.76 -4.22
CA ILE A 52 -9.15 -2.16 -3.93
C ILE A 52 -8.40 -2.59 -2.66
N VAL A 53 -9.06 -3.34 -1.80
CA VAL A 53 -8.48 -3.92 -0.59
C VAL A 53 -8.18 -5.41 -0.76
N GLU A 54 -7.26 -5.95 0.02
CA GLU A 54 -6.82 -7.36 -0.07
C GLU A 54 -7.98 -8.37 0.04
N SER A 55 -9.09 -8.01 0.66
CA SER A 55 -10.30 -8.85 0.70
C SER A 55 -11.03 -8.95 -0.65
N GLY A 56 -10.55 -8.27 -1.68
CA GLY A 56 -11.12 -8.29 -3.03
C GLY A 56 -12.30 -7.32 -3.23
N LEU A 57 -12.52 -6.40 -2.30
CA LEU A 57 -13.56 -5.39 -2.40
C LEU A 57 -13.02 -4.15 -3.11
N MET A 58 -13.67 -3.74 -4.19
CA MET A 58 -13.26 -2.62 -5.04
C MET A 58 -14.29 -1.48 -4.97
N ASP A 59 -13.78 -0.26 -5.10
CA ASP A 59 -14.55 0.99 -5.07
C ASP A 59 -15.39 1.19 -3.81
N CYS A 60 -14.90 0.68 -2.69
CA CYS A 60 -15.54 0.89 -1.42
C CYS A 60 -15.46 2.38 -1.01
N ASP A 61 -16.55 2.92 -0.50
CA ASP A 61 -16.59 4.25 0.10
C ASP A 61 -17.13 4.16 1.54
N PRO A 62 -16.35 3.63 2.48
CA PRO A 62 -16.79 3.49 3.86
C PRO A 62 -16.94 4.86 4.51
N VAL A 63 -18.05 5.07 5.22
CA VAL A 63 -18.32 6.33 5.96
C VAL A 63 -17.30 6.54 7.08
N GLU A 64 -16.89 5.45 7.73
CA GLU A 64 -15.85 5.46 8.76
C GLU A 64 -14.63 4.69 8.30
N VAL A 65 -13.45 5.10 8.76
CA VAL A 65 -12.19 4.42 8.41
C VAL A 65 -12.20 2.99 8.95
N PRO A 66 -12.11 1.97 8.08
CA PRO A 66 -12.05 0.58 8.48
C PRO A 66 -10.78 0.26 9.26
N ARG A 67 -10.88 -0.68 10.21
CA ARG A 67 -9.79 -1.04 11.11
C ARG A 67 -8.91 -2.18 10.58
N SER A 68 -9.43 -2.96 9.64
CA SER A 68 -8.71 -4.08 9.02
C SER A 68 -9.21 -4.31 7.60
N VAL A 69 -8.49 -5.07 6.79
CA VAL A 69 -8.91 -5.45 5.42
C VAL A 69 -10.16 -6.34 5.38
N GLY A 70 -10.49 -6.99 6.49
CA GLY A 70 -11.71 -7.79 6.66
C GLY A 70 -12.86 -7.04 7.34
N ASP A 71 -12.76 -5.74 7.51
CA ASP A 71 -13.81 -4.94 8.15
C ASP A 71 -15.04 -4.83 7.24
N LEU A 72 -16.20 -5.19 7.77
CA LEU A 72 -17.47 -5.18 7.03
C LEU A 72 -17.88 -3.81 6.48
N ARG A 73 -17.31 -2.73 7.02
CA ARG A 73 -17.52 -1.36 6.50
C ARG A 73 -17.07 -1.20 5.05
N PHE A 74 -16.14 -2.03 4.58
CA PHE A 74 -15.75 -2.06 3.17
C PHE A 74 -16.86 -2.57 2.24
N MET A 75 -17.82 -3.32 2.75
CA MET A 75 -18.93 -3.79 1.94
C MET A 75 -19.93 -2.66 1.61
N ALA A 76 -19.90 -1.58 2.37
CA ALA A 76 -20.72 -0.41 2.08
C ALA A 76 -20.26 0.25 0.77
N HIS A 77 -21.19 0.41 -0.17
CA HIS A 77 -20.95 1.01 -1.50
C HIS A 77 -19.86 0.33 -2.35
N CYS A 78 -19.52 -0.92 -2.02
CA CYS A 78 -18.60 -1.70 -2.84
C CYS A 78 -19.20 -1.97 -4.24
N ALA A 79 -18.49 -1.59 -5.29
CA ALA A 79 -18.95 -1.81 -6.65
C ALA A 79 -18.73 -3.26 -7.11
N VAL A 80 -17.63 -3.88 -6.68
CA VAL A 80 -17.26 -5.23 -7.08
C VAL A 80 -16.68 -5.99 -5.88
N GLN A 81 -17.06 -7.26 -5.75
CA GLN A 81 -16.40 -8.21 -4.88
C GLN A 81 -15.75 -9.31 -5.73
N TRP A 82 -14.43 -9.40 -5.65
CA TRP A 82 -13.68 -10.46 -6.31
C TRP A 82 -13.34 -11.58 -5.33
N PRO A 83 -13.39 -12.83 -5.74
CA PRO A 83 -12.96 -13.92 -4.89
C PRO A 83 -11.46 -13.88 -4.71
N ASN A 84 -11.04 -13.29 -3.59
CA ASN A 84 -9.72 -13.45 -3.02
C ASN A 84 -8.51 -12.92 -3.82
N ILE A 85 -7.41 -12.95 -3.14
CA ILE A 85 -6.02 -12.57 -3.40
C ILE A 85 -5.44 -12.90 -4.81
N ARG A 86 -6.08 -13.74 -5.59
CA ARG A 86 -5.73 -13.99 -7.00
C ARG A 86 -5.69 -12.72 -7.83
N PHE A 87 -6.55 -11.79 -7.48
CA PHE A 87 -6.65 -10.50 -8.16
C PHE A 87 -5.43 -9.60 -7.95
N VAL A 88 -4.77 -9.70 -6.80
CA VAL A 88 -3.68 -8.78 -6.43
C VAL A 88 -2.35 -9.19 -7.09
N GLY A 89 -2.20 -10.42 -7.54
CA GLY A 89 -0.91 -10.91 -8.02
C GLY A 89 -0.80 -11.06 -9.53
N PHE A 90 -1.53 -11.97 -10.09
CA PHE A 90 -1.30 -12.42 -11.47
C PHE A 90 -2.29 -11.85 -12.48
N GLU A 91 -3.58 -11.92 -12.17
CA GLU A 91 -4.62 -11.64 -13.14
C GLU A 91 -4.76 -10.15 -13.42
N ALA A 92 -4.55 -9.29 -12.42
CA ALA A 92 -4.68 -7.85 -12.60
C ALA A 92 -3.60 -7.28 -13.51
N ASN A 93 -2.36 -7.76 -13.40
CA ASN A 93 -1.27 -7.28 -14.24
C ASN A 93 -1.38 -7.81 -15.68
N GLU A 94 -1.78 -9.06 -15.83
CA GLU A 94 -2.00 -9.69 -17.14
C GLU A 94 -3.20 -9.07 -17.87
N TRP A 95 -4.30 -8.80 -17.16
CA TRP A 95 -5.50 -8.19 -17.71
C TRP A 95 -5.33 -6.70 -18.05
N LEU A 96 -4.50 -6.00 -17.30
CA LEU A 96 -4.22 -4.59 -17.53
C LEU A 96 -3.10 -4.38 -18.56
N HIS A 97 -2.60 -5.45 -19.19
CA HIS A 97 -1.58 -5.42 -20.24
C HIS A 97 -0.31 -4.64 -19.85
N GLY A 98 0.12 -4.69 -18.59
CA GLY A 98 1.31 -3.99 -18.12
C GLY A 98 1.21 -2.46 -18.16
N GLU A 99 0.03 -1.90 -18.41
CA GLU A 99 -0.16 -0.47 -18.33
C GLU A 99 0.01 0.01 -16.88
N GLU A 100 0.46 1.25 -16.72
CA GLU A 100 0.69 1.92 -15.42
C GLU A 100 -0.61 2.18 -14.62
N ARG A 101 -1.62 1.36 -14.82
CA ARG A 101 -2.93 1.49 -14.18
C ARG A 101 -3.01 0.89 -12.79
N LEU A 102 -2.02 0.08 -12.43
CA LEU A 102 -2.00 -0.58 -11.14
C LEU A 102 -0.93 0.04 -10.25
N ILE A 103 -1.35 0.74 -9.21
CA ILE A 103 -0.47 1.30 -8.19
C ILE A 103 -0.79 0.69 -6.84
N ALA A 104 0.26 0.43 -6.05
CA ALA A 104 0.13 -0.11 -4.72
C ALA A 104 0.93 0.69 -3.69
N PHE A 105 0.45 0.70 -2.46
CA PHE A 105 1.12 1.35 -1.35
C PHE A 105 1.40 0.31 -0.26
N ILE A 106 2.68 0.04 0.00
CA ILE A 106 3.10 -0.88 1.06
C ILE A 106 3.96 -0.18 2.11
N GLY A 107 3.90 -0.67 3.33
CA GLY A 107 4.76 -0.19 4.42
C GLY A 107 6.04 -1.00 4.55
N GLY A 108 7.07 -0.41 5.20
CA GLY A 108 8.32 -1.11 5.47
C GLY A 108 9.00 -0.63 6.75
N ALA A 109 9.80 -1.50 7.34
CA ALA A 109 10.68 -1.19 8.45
C ALA A 109 12.09 -0.83 8.00
N GLN A 110 12.58 -1.49 6.94
CA GLN A 110 13.86 -1.23 6.28
C GLN A 110 13.69 -1.31 4.76
N ILE A 111 14.52 -0.58 4.04
CA ILE A 111 14.66 -0.62 2.58
C ILE A 111 16.14 -0.56 2.22
N ASP A 112 16.54 -1.26 1.16
CA ASP A 112 17.90 -1.21 0.60
C ASP A 112 17.94 -0.41 -0.73
N PRO A 113 19.13 -0.17 -1.32
CA PRO A 113 19.28 0.57 -2.57
C PRO A 113 18.59 -0.08 -3.79
N TYR A 114 18.29 -1.36 -3.72
CA TYR A 114 17.60 -2.10 -4.79
C TYR A 114 16.06 -2.09 -4.63
N GLY A 115 15.56 -1.41 -3.59
CA GLY A 115 14.14 -1.33 -3.32
C GLY A 115 13.54 -2.57 -2.63
N ASN A 116 14.38 -3.49 -2.15
CA ASN A 116 13.90 -4.59 -1.34
C ASN A 116 13.41 -4.06 0.01
N VAL A 117 12.28 -4.55 0.47
CA VAL A 117 11.61 -4.06 1.69
C VAL A 117 11.52 -5.15 2.74
N ASN A 118 11.87 -4.78 3.96
CA ASN A 118 11.69 -5.63 5.13
C ASN A 118 10.50 -5.14 5.98
N SER A 119 9.54 -6.01 6.17
CA SER A 119 8.42 -5.86 7.11
C SER A 119 8.23 -7.11 7.98
N THR A 120 9.27 -7.96 8.09
CA THR A 120 9.22 -9.23 8.82
C THR A 120 9.92 -9.15 10.19
N CYS A 121 11.18 -8.73 10.24
CA CYS A 121 11.91 -8.66 11.51
C CYS A 121 13.13 -7.75 11.44
N ILE A 122 13.61 -7.31 12.58
CA ILE A 122 14.91 -6.66 12.75
C ILE A 122 15.84 -7.65 13.45
N GLY A 123 17.03 -7.85 12.89
CA GLY A 123 18.02 -8.82 13.34
C GLY A 123 17.80 -10.21 12.75
N ASP A 124 18.37 -11.23 13.37
CA ASP A 124 18.27 -12.62 12.92
C ASP A 124 16.82 -13.11 12.86
N TYR A 125 16.46 -13.82 11.80
CA TYR A 125 15.09 -14.29 11.59
C TYR A 125 14.59 -15.23 12.68
N ASN A 126 15.47 -16.11 13.20
CA ASN A 126 15.11 -17.08 14.22
C ASN A 126 15.15 -16.49 15.65
N ASN A 127 15.93 -15.41 15.86
CA ASN A 127 16.02 -14.71 17.13
C ASN A 127 15.98 -13.18 16.95
N PRO A 128 14.86 -12.63 16.46
CA PRO A 128 14.78 -11.22 16.09
C PRO A 128 14.71 -10.31 17.33
N LYS A 129 15.35 -9.13 17.21
CA LYS A 129 15.17 -8.03 18.16
C LYS A 129 13.74 -7.49 18.14
N THR A 130 13.14 -7.49 16.96
CA THR A 130 11.75 -7.06 16.74
C THR A 130 11.12 -7.93 15.67
N ARG A 131 9.92 -8.46 15.93
CA ARG A 131 9.10 -9.19 14.96
C ARG A 131 7.94 -8.29 14.53
N PHE A 132 7.71 -8.21 13.22
CA PHE A 132 6.56 -7.55 12.60
C PHE A 132 5.56 -8.58 12.07
N THR A 133 4.51 -8.08 11.44
CA THR A 133 3.41 -8.91 10.92
C THR A 133 3.79 -9.80 9.72
N GLY A 134 4.89 -9.48 9.05
CA GLY A 134 5.31 -10.19 7.83
C GLY A 134 4.75 -9.56 6.56
N SER A 135 4.69 -10.35 5.48
CA SER A 135 4.32 -9.85 4.17
C SER A 135 2.82 -9.57 4.00
N GLY A 136 1.93 -10.41 4.54
CA GLY A 136 0.57 -10.43 3.99
C GLY A 136 0.64 -10.55 2.46
N GLY A 137 -0.12 -9.73 1.75
CA GLY A 137 -0.06 -9.62 0.30
C GLY A 137 1.10 -8.79 -0.26
N ALA A 138 1.88 -8.11 0.58
CA ALA A 138 2.89 -7.15 0.13
C ALA A 138 4.02 -7.77 -0.73
N ASN A 139 4.34 -9.05 -0.54
CA ASN A 139 5.30 -9.76 -1.40
C ASN A 139 4.80 -9.81 -2.86
N GLY A 140 3.59 -10.33 -3.08
CA GLY A 140 2.99 -10.39 -4.41
C GLY A 140 2.77 -8.99 -5.01
N ILE A 141 2.30 -8.05 -4.19
CA ILE A 141 2.10 -6.66 -4.60
C ILE A 141 3.41 -6.05 -5.13
N ALA A 142 4.51 -6.19 -4.38
CA ALA A 142 5.81 -5.66 -4.79
C ALA A 142 6.37 -6.32 -6.06
N THR A 143 5.97 -7.57 -6.31
CA THR A 143 6.42 -8.31 -7.50
C THR A 143 5.69 -7.89 -8.78
N TYR A 144 4.39 -7.54 -8.68
CA TYR A 144 3.54 -7.38 -9.85
C TYR A 144 3.00 -5.96 -10.07
N CYS A 145 3.17 -5.07 -9.10
CA CYS A 145 2.57 -3.75 -9.16
C CYS A 145 3.62 -2.64 -9.12
N ASN A 146 3.30 -1.51 -9.73
CA ASN A 146 4.00 -0.26 -9.44
C ASN A 146 3.79 0.08 -7.97
N THR A 147 4.83 -0.04 -7.17
CA THR A 147 4.73 0.00 -5.72
C THR A 147 5.40 1.23 -5.13
N VAL A 148 4.64 1.97 -4.36
CA VAL A 148 5.14 3.09 -3.55
C VAL A 148 5.39 2.61 -2.13
N ILE A 149 6.64 2.74 -1.69
CA ILE A 149 7.04 2.33 -0.34
C ILE A 149 6.79 3.48 0.64
N MET A 150 5.95 3.21 1.63
CA MET A 150 5.59 4.17 2.65
C MET A 150 6.30 3.87 3.96
N MET A 151 7.20 4.73 4.37
CA MET A 151 7.87 4.61 5.65
C MET A 151 8.28 5.97 6.21
N GLN A 152 8.55 6.01 7.51
CA GLN A 152 9.14 7.20 8.11
C GLN A 152 10.56 7.41 7.56
N HIS A 153 10.89 8.63 7.14
CA HIS A 153 12.20 9.01 6.63
C HIS A 153 13.21 9.13 7.78
N GLN A 154 13.67 7.96 8.28
CA GLN A 154 14.66 7.84 9.34
C GLN A 154 15.89 7.09 8.80
N LYS A 155 17.09 7.62 9.01
CA LYS A 155 18.36 7.04 8.50
C LYS A 155 18.48 5.53 8.77
N ARG A 156 18.08 5.07 9.94
CA ARG A 156 18.13 3.65 10.36
C ARG A 156 17.26 2.70 9.52
N ARG A 157 16.37 3.22 8.67
CA ARG A 157 15.50 2.43 7.80
C ARG A 157 16.06 2.22 6.41
N PHE A 158 17.02 3.06 6.03
CA PHE A 158 17.73 2.98 4.76
C PHE A 158 19.04 2.24 5.00
N MET A 159 19.10 0.99 4.59
CA MET A 159 20.19 0.06 4.87
C MET A 159 20.92 -0.27 3.57
N ASP A 160 22.24 -0.52 3.63
CA ASP A 160 22.97 -1.08 2.49
C ASP A 160 22.49 -2.51 2.19
N LYS A 161 22.10 -3.23 3.25
CA LYS A 161 21.49 -4.57 3.21
C LYS A 161 20.48 -4.69 4.33
N ILE A 162 19.26 -5.07 3.99
CA ILE A 162 18.17 -5.29 4.95
C ILE A 162 18.32 -6.65 5.65
N ASP A 163 17.79 -6.76 6.87
CA ASP A 163 17.90 -7.98 7.68
C ASP A 163 17.08 -9.15 7.11
N TYR A 164 16.01 -8.86 6.39
CA TYR A 164 15.14 -9.85 5.75
C TYR A 164 14.41 -9.24 4.54
N VAL A 165 14.40 -9.94 3.42
CA VAL A 165 13.63 -9.52 2.24
C VAL A 165 12.20 -10.04 2.38
N THR A 166 11.27 -9.16 2.72
CA THR A 166 9.84 -9.48 2.78
C THR A 166 9.18 -9.26 1.44
N SER A 167 9.45 -8.13 0.83
CA SER A 167 8.91 -7.74 -0.47
C SER A 167 10.09 -7.42 -1.39
N PRO A 168 10.21 -8.12 -2.53
CA PRO A 168 11.34 -7.94 -3.43
C PRO A 168 11.25 -6.61 -4.19
N GLY A 169 12.40 -5.99 -4.38
CA GLY A 169 12.65 -5.00 -5.40
C GLY A 169 13.45 -5.65 -6.55
N TRP A 170 14.61 -5.10 -6.85
CA TRP A 170 15.53 -5.65 -7.86
C TRP A 170 16.48 -6.74 -7.32
N MET A 171 16.24 -7.24 -6.12
CA MET A 171 17.03 -8.24 -5.38
C MET A 171 18.49 -7.80 -5.23
N ASP A 172 19.37 -8.26 -6.06
CA ASP A 172 20.80 -7.93 -6.03
C ASP A 172 21.23 -6.97 -7.18
N GLY A 173 20.26 -6.43 -7.93
CA GLY A 173 20.46 -5.49 -9.04
C GLY A 173 20.31 -6.08 -10.42
#